data_9a06ac992f37cf96e4b3e160971fdbe6
#
_entry.id   9a06ac992f37cf96e4b3e160971fdbe6
#
_cell.length_a   1.000
_cell.length_b   1.000
_cell.length_c   1.000
_cell.angle_alpha   90.00
_cell.angle_beta   90.00
_cell.angle_gamma   90.00
#
_symmetry.space_group_name_H-M   'P 1'
#
loop_
_entity.id
_entity.type
_entity.pdbx_description
1 polymer ?
#
loop_
_entity_poly.entity_id
_entity_poly.type
_entity_poly.pdbx_seq_one_letter_code
_entity_poly.pdbx_strand_id
1 'polypeptide(L)'
;MKVNCPRCTFPIAGTKAAIGTRVSCPDCRHPFYWTDRFHAGETFVIYDLETTGLDPEQDEFIQIAAMRFTAGSLCPDDTFASYARPRRSISAFIESYTGVGNRQVADAARPEQVLCEFAKWAGESTLIAHNGLRFDSKFLTATCRRHGLPAREVHSIDTIHMSKMLFGKTRGTGHSLDHLVARLRIDSQGIRRHDARGDVEILGYAVVGMWQRLGLDCAFNGVPRHLALLPSQL
;
A
#
# COMPACT_ATOMS: atom_id res chain seq x y z
N MET A 1 8.67 -22.77 -19.94
CA MET A 1 8.01 -21.53 -19.51
C MET A 1 9.10 -20.50 -19.22
N LYS A 2 8.94 -19.25 -19.64
CA LYS A 2 9.89 -18.18 -19.35
C LYS A 2 9.16 -17.08 -18.62
N VAL A 3 9.75 -16.53 -17.55
CA VAL A 3 9.31 -15.32 -16.86
C VAL A 3 10.47 -14.35 -16.80
N ASN A 4 10.18 -13.07 -16.80
CA ASN A 4 11.21 -12.05 -16.61
C ASN A 4 11.32 -11.69 -15.13
N CYS A 5 12.54 -11.47 -14.65
CA CYS A 5 12.76 -10.96 -13.30
C CYS A 5 12.01 -9.62 -13.13
N PRO A 6 11.19 -9.45 -12.09
CA PRO A 6 10.45 -8.21 -11.90
C PRO A 6 11.34 -7.00 -11.62
N ARG A 7 12.61 -7.22 -11.21
CA ARG A 7 13.54 -6.14 -10.90
C ARG A 7 14.43 -5.76 -12.10
N CYS A 8 15.05 -6.72 -12.76
CA CYS A 8 16.04 -6.45 -13.82
C CYS A 8 15.62 -6.94 -15.21
N THR A 9 14.40 -7.45 -15.35
CA THR A 9 13.86 -8.02 -16.60
C THR A 9 14.60 -9.21 -17.17
N PHE A 10 15.62 -9.73 -16.48
CA PHE A 10 16.38 -10.90 -16.92
C PHE A 10 15.43 -12.09 -17.15
N PRO A 11 15.49 -12.74 -18.34
CA PRO A 11 14.61 -13.86 -18.65
C PRO A 11 15.05 -15.13 -17.90
N ILE A 12 14.13 -15.71 -17.14
CA ILE A 12 14.37 -16.90 -16.34
C ILE A 12 13.53 -18.04 -16.90
N ALA A 13 14.16 -19.19 -17.17
CA ALA A 13 13.48 -20.38 -17.60
C ALA A 13 13.10 -21.26 -16.39
N GLY A 14 11.89 -21.82 -16.40
CA GLY A 14 11.43 -22.71 -15.35
C GLY A 14 10.33 -23.65 -15.82
N THR A 15 9.91 -24.55 -14.97
CA THR A 15 8.86 -25.53 -15.22
C THR A 15 7.54 -25.10 -14.55
N LYS A 16 6.41 -25.70 -14.96
CA LYS A 16 5.11 -25.50 -14.28
C LYS A 16 5.15 -25.89 -12.80
N ALA A 17 6.03 -26.81 -12.42
CA ALA A 17 6.20 -27.21 -11.03
C ALA A 17 6.81 -26.10 -10.13
N ALA A 18 7.42 -25.09 -10.73
CA ALA A 18 7.97 -23.94 -10.00
C ALA A 18 6.91 -22.88 -9.65
N ILE A 19 5.68 -22.98 -10.19
CA ILE A 19 4.60 -22.02 -9.92
C ILE A 19 4.30 -22.00 -8.42
N GLY A 20 4.31 -20.79 -7.83
CA GLY A 20 4.11 -20.59 -6.40
C GLY A 20 5.35 -20.81 -5.54
N THR A 21 6.50 -21.19 -6.12
CA THR A 21 7.74 -21.31 -5.37
C THR A 21 8.53 -19.99 -5.36
N ARG A 22 9.21 -19.73 -4.25
CA ARG A 22 10.13 -18.59 -4.15
C ARG A 22 11.43 -18.94 -4.89
N VAL A 23 11.79 -18.08 -5.83
CA VAL A 23 13.02 -18.19 -6.62
C VAL A 23 13.84 -16.91 -6.50
N SER A 24 15.14 -17.00 -6.77
CA SER A 24 16.00 -15.81 -6.85
C SER A 24 16.44 -15.60 -8.30
N CYS A 25 16.42 -14.36 -8.74
CA CYS A 25 16.96 -14.01 -10.06
C CYS A 25 18.45 -14.40 -10.16
N PRO A 26 18.87 -15.14 -11.17
CA PRO A 26 20.27 -15.52 -11.31
C PRO A 26 21.17 -14.33 -11.62
N ASP A 27 20.62 -13.25 -12.17
CA ASP A 27 21.36 -12.03 -12.51
C ASP A 27 21.46 -11.05 -11.32
N CYS A 28 20.34 -10.49 -10.83
CA CYS A 28 20.35 -9.48 -9.77
C CYS A 28 20.10 -10.03 -8.36
N ARG A 29 19.93 -11.36 -8.21
CA ARG A 29 19.63 -12.06 -6.96
C ARG A 29 18.33 -11.64 -6.27
N HIS A 30 17.49 -10.83 -6.94
CA HIS A 30 16.20 -10.42 -6.40
C HIS A 30 15.31 -11.65 -6.16
N PRO A 31 14.80 -11.87 -4.93
CA PRO A 31 13.88 -12.95 -4.64
C PRO A 31 12.49 -12.60 -5.14
N PHE A 32 11.80 -13.51 -5.81
CA PHE A 32 10.40 -13.37 -6.23
C PHE A 32 9.75 -14.75 -6.32
N TYR A 33 8.42 -14.76 -6.47
CA TYR A 33 7.69 -16.01 -6.61
C TYR A 33 7.46 -16.32 -8.09
N TRP A 34 7.73 -17.56 -8.46
CA TRP A 34 7.50 -18.02 -9.81
C TRP A 34 6.00 -18.10 -10.11
N THR A 35 5.53 -17.44 -11.14
CA THR A 35 4.14 -17.48 -11.59
C THR A 35 4.08 -17.52 -13.11
N ASP A 36 3.11 -18.24 -13.67
CA ASP A 36 2.84 -18.29 -15.11
C ASP A 36 1.95 -17.13 -15.59
N ARG A 37 1.47 -16.31 -14.65
CA ARG A 37 0.48 -15.28 -14.89
C ARG A 37 1.05 -13.86 -14.86
N PHE A 38 2.30 -13.70 -15.28
CA PHE A 38 2.87 -12.36 -15.46
C PHE A 38 2.20 -11.69 -16.67
N HIS A 39 1.15 -10.94 -16.41
CA HIS A 39 0.73 -9.89 -17.32
C HIS A 39 1.61 -8.67 -17.07
N ALA A 40 2.55 -8.43 -18.01
CA ALA A 40 3.26 -7.16 -18.06
C ALA A 40 2.19 -6.05 -18.19
N GLY A 41 2.06 -5.20 -17.17
CA GLY A 41 1.25 -4.00 -17.31
C GLY A 41 0.49 -3.48 -16.10
N GLU A 42 0.09 -4.31 -15.12
CA GLU A 42 -0.61 -3.76 -13.96
C GLU A 42 0.36 -3.53 -12.80
N THR A 43 0.50 -2.28 -12.40
CA THR A 43 1.26 -1.87 -11.23
C THR A 43 0.31 -1.48 -10.11
N PHE A 44 0.70 -1.81 -8.89
CA PHE A 44 -0.05 -1.47 -7.70
C PHE A 44 0.81 -0.59 -6.79
N VAL A 45 0.14 0.24 -6.02
CA VAL A 45 0.77 1.07 -4.99
C VAL A 45 0.17 0.70 -3.66
N ILE A 46 0.97 0.07 -2.80
CA ILE A 46 0.62 -0.18 -1.40
C ILE A 46 0.89 1.12 -0.65
N TYR A 47 -0.07 1.63 0.11
CA TYR A 47 0.08 2.90 0.82
C TYR A 47 -0.60 2.88 2.18
N ASP A 48 -0.19 3.81 3.03
CA ASP A 48 -0.71 4.04 4.36
C ASP A 48 -0.63 5.53 4.73
N LEU A 49 -1.52 5.99 5.58
CA LEU A 49 -1.63 7.37 6.05
C LEU A 49 -1.59 7.44 7.57
N GLU A 50 -0.83 8.40 8.11
CA GLU A 50 -1.06 8.90 9.46
C GLU A 50 -1.84 10.21 9.40
N THR A 51 -2.74 10.42 10.35
CA THR A 51 -3.73 11.51 10.31
C THR A 51 -3.84 12.24 11.66
N THR A 52 -4.42 13.43 11.65
CA THR A 52 -4.71 14.20 12.89
C THR A 52 -5.87 13.64 13.69
N GLY A 53 -6.64 12.71 13.13
CA GLY A 53 -7.82 12.09 13.74
C GLY A 53 -8.52 11.15 12.78
N LEU A 54 -9.77 10.80 13.06
CA LEU A 54 -10.48 9.73 12.33
C LEU A 54 -11.55 10.24 11.35
N ASP A 55 -11.85 11.53 11.34
CA ASP A 55 -12.88 12.13 10.50
C ASP A 55 -12.28 12.78 9.26
N PRO A 56 -12.38 12.18 8.06
CA PRO A 56 -11.78 12.73 6.87
C PRO A 56 -12.36 14.10 6.44
N GLU A 57 -13.54 14.48 6.95
CA GLU A 57 -14.12 15.80 6.66
C GLU A 57 -13.51 16.90 7.53
N GLN A 58 -12.95 16.58 8.70
CA GLN A 58 -12.40 17.56 9.65
C GLN A 58 -10.88 17.41 9.84
N ASP A 59 -10.38 16.19 9.72
CA ASP A 59 -8.99 15.84 9.93
C ASP A 59 -8.19 15.83 8.61
N GLU A 60 -6.88 15.82 8.75
CA GLU A 60 -5.95 15.84 7.62
C GLU A 60 -4.89 14.76 7.81
N PHE A 61 -4.37 14.21 6.73
CA PHE A 61 -3.21 13.36 6.83
C PHE A 61 -1.96 14.19 7.13
N ILE A 62 -1.05 13.62 7.91
CA ILE A 62 0.20 14.22 8.38
C ILE A 62 1.43 13.47 7.90
N GLN A 63 1.23 12.24 7.43
CA GLN A 63 2.24 11.43 6.77
C GLN A 63 1.55 10.55 5.74
N ILE A 64 2.19 10.36 4.61
CA ILE A 64 1.86 9.35 3.62
C ILE A 64 3.11 8.57 3.29
N ALA A 65 3.00 7.26 3.23
CA ALA A 65 4.03 6.40 2.68
C ALA A 65 3.43 5.41 1.70
N ALA A 66 4.25 4.99 0.74
CA ALA A 66 3.83 4.03 -0.25
C ALA A 66 5.02 3.25 -0.82
N MET A 67 4.72 2.06 -1.33
CA MET A 67 5.67 1.19 -2.01
C MET A 67 5.02 0.57 -3.24
N ARG A 68 5.74 0.51 -4.34
CA ARG A 68 5.25 -0.14 -5.55
C ARG A 68 5.26 -1.66 -5.40
N PHE A 69 4.21 -2.27 -5.94
CA PHE A 69 4.08 -3.72 -6.05
C PHE A 69 3.82 -4.07 -7.51
N THR A 70 4.66 -4.91 -8.08
CA THR A 70 4.59 -5.29 -9.50
C THR A 70 4.83 -6.77 -9.64
N ALA A 71 3.99 -7.43 -10.42
CA ALA A 71 4.17 -8.84 -10.77
C ALA A 71 4.39 -9.77 -9.55
N GLY A 72 3.64 -9.55 -8.47
CA GLY A 72 3.72 -10.38 -7.26
C GLY A 72 4.91 -10.08 -6.34
N SER A 73 5.64 -8.99 -6.59
CA SER A 73 6.83 -8.61 -5.82
C SER A 73 6.75 -7.16 -5.33
N LEU A 74 7.25 -6.93 -4.13
CA LEU A 74 7.50 -5.59 -3.62
C LEU A 74 8.71 -4.97 -4.32
N CYS A 75 8.64 -3.66 -4.53
CA CYS A 75 9.73 -2.87 -5.12
C CYS A 75 10.29 -1.92 -4.03
N PRO A 76 11.17 -2.39 -3.13
CA PRO A 76 11.63 -1.59 -1.99
C PRO A 76 12.45 -0.36 -2.39
N ASP A 77 12.99 -0.34 -3.60
CA ASP A 77 13.72 0.80 -4.16
C ASP A 77 12.78 1.81 -4.88
N ASP A 78 11.48 1.50 -5.02
CA ASP A 78 10.46 2.37 -5.63
C ASP A 78 9.39 2.70 -4.60
N THR A 79 9.72 3.69 -3.76
CA THR A 79 8.90 4.11 -2.62
C THR A 79 8.62 5.61 -2.67
N PHE A 80 7.55 6.00 -2.03
CA PHE A 80 7.19 7.39 -1.75
C PHE A 80 6.98 7.56 -0.26
N ALA A 81 7.52 8.63 0.32
CA ALA A 81 7.23 8.99 1.70
C ALA A 81 7.33 10.50 1.89
N SER A 82 6.32 11.09 2.51
CA SER A 82 6.31 12.53 2.80
C SER A 82 5.53 12.82 4.08
N TYR A 83 6.01 13.78 4.83
CA TYR A 83 5.20 14.45 5.85
C TYR A 83 4.31 15.51 5.19
N ALA A 84 3.18 15.80 5.83
CA ALA A 84 2.30 16.87 5.42
C ALA A 84 1.98 17.77 6.63
N ARG A 85 2.01 19.09 6.43
CA ARG A 85 1.71 20.07 7.47
C ARG A 85 0.22 20.35 7.52
N PRO A 86 -0.52 19.85 8.53
CA PRO A 86 -1.95 20.08 8.63
C PRO A 86 -2.25 21.56 8.97
N ARG A 87 -3.51 21.98 8.81
CA ARG A 87 -3.98 23.31 9.20
C ARG A 87 -4.07 23.48 10.70
N ARG A 88 -4.41 22.40 11.43
CA ARG A 88 -4.51 22.38 12.89
C ARG A 88 -3.27 21.69 13.47
N SER A 89 -2.90 22.12 14.68
CA SER A 89 -1.81 21.47 15.41
C SER A 89 -2.12 20.00 15.70
N ILE A 90 -1.12 19.17 15.58
CA ILE A 90 -1.17 17.75 15.94
C ILE A 90 -1.27 17.69 17.48
N SER A 91 -2.25 16.93 17.98
CA SER A 91 -2.42 16.73 19.41
C SER A 91 -1.33 15.86 20.01
N ALA A 92 -1.06 16.01 21.31
CA ALA A 92 -0.10 15.17 22.01
C ALA A 92 -0.47 13.66 21.94
N PHE A 93 -1.77 13.36 21.89
CA PHE A 93 -2.24 11.98 21.72
C PHE A 93 -1.80 11.41 20.36
N ILE A 94 -2.07 12.13 19.26
CA ILE A 94 -1.65 11.69 17.90
C ILE A 94 -0.13 11.60 17.80
N GLU A 95 0.60 12.59 18.33
CA GLU A 95 2.07 12.55 18.35
C GLU A 95 2.61 11.34 19.10
N SER A 96 2.02 11.02 20.26
CA SER A 96 2.44 9.83 21.02
C SER A 96 2.12 8.52 20.31
N TYR A 97 1.02 8.48 19.55
CA TYR A 97 0.54 7.30 18.85
C TYR A 97 1.31 7.04 17.54
N THR A 98 1.47 8.06 16.71
CA THR A 98 2.11 7.96 15.38
C THR A 98 3.61 8.26 15.43
N GLY A 99 4.04 9.03 16.45
CA GLY A 99 5.37 9.61 16.56
C GLY A 99 5.60 10.77 15.59
N VAL A 100 4.56 11.24 14.92
CA VAL A 100 4.60 12.42 14.06
C VAL A 100 4.04 13.62 14.84
N GLY A 101 4.91 14.56 15.18
CA GLY A 101 4.56 15.75 15.94
C GLY A 101 4.69 17.03 15.14
N ASN A 102 4.26 18.15 15.74
CA ASN A 102 4.28 19.46 15.10
C ASN A 102 5.66 19.88 14.60
N ARG A 103 6.72 19.44 15.27
CA ARG A 103 8.10 19.76 14.89
C ARG A 103 8.48 19.07 13.56
N GLN A 104 8.10 17.81 13.37
CA GLN A 104 8.43 17.05 12.15
C GLN A 104 7.72 17.61 10.92
N VAL A 105 6.52 18.17 11.09
CA VAL A 105 5.71 18.69 9.97
C VAL A 105 5.86 20.19 9.75
N ALA A 106 6.63 20.90 10.59
CA ALA A 106 6.69 22.37 10.59
C ALA A 106 7.05 22.96 9.20
N ASP A 107 8.03 22.34 8.53
CA ASP A 107 8.51 22.78 7.21
C ASP A 107 7.98 21.89 6.06
N ALA A 108 7.06 20.97 6.36
CA ALA A 108 6.47 20.11 5.34
C ALA A 108 5.50 20.89 4.45
N ALA A 109 5.32 20.42 3.22
CA ALA A 109 4.31 20.91 2.30
C ALA A 109 2.90 20.66 2.86
N ARG A 110 1.90 21.36 2.33
CA ARG A 110 0.50 21.16 2.71
C ARG A 110 -0.02 19.80 2.19
N PRO A 111 -1.03 19.21 2.83
CA PRO A 111 -1.58 17.92 2.42
C PRO A 111 -1.97 17.87 0.94
N GLU A 112 -2.58 18.92 0.40
CA GLU A 112 -2.94 19.00 -1.02
C GLU A 112 -1.74 18.96 -1.96
N GLN A 113 -0.63 19.57 -1.58
CA GLN A 113 0.61 19.57 -2.38
C GLN A 113 1.27 18.19 -2.34
N VAL A 114 1.38 17.60 -1.14
CA VAL A 114 1.90 16.24 -0.96
C VAL A 114 1.05 15.22 -1.73
N LEU A 115 -0.29 15.40 -1.73
CA LEU A 115 -1.17 14.52 -2.48
C LEU A 115 -0.96 14.64 -4.00
N CYS A 116 -0.69 15.83 -4.52
CA CYS A 116 -0.33 16.02 -5.94
C CYS A 116 0.98 15.28 -6.29
N GLU A 117 1.99 15.38 -5.43
CA GLU A 117 3.27 14.67 -5.63
C GLU A 117 3.07 13.14 -5.57
N PHE A 118 2.30 12.67 -4.59
CA PHE A 118 1.94 11.26 -4.50
C PHE A 118 1.18 10.79 -5.75
N ALA A 119 0.19 11.54 -6.21
CA ALA A 119 -0.59 11.19 -7.40
C ALA A 119 0.30 11.11 -8.66
N LYS A 120 1.27 12.03 -8.79
CA LYS A 120 2.26 12.03 -9.87
C LYS A 120 3.15 10.79 -9.81
N TRP A 121 3.65 10.42 -8.62
CA TRP A 121 4.47 9.24 -8.43
C TRP A 121 3.65 7.95 -8.64
N ALA A 122 2.44 7.86 -8.09
CA ALA A 122 1.58 6.68 -8.22
C ALA A 122 1.17 6.40 -9.66
N GLY A 123 1.01 7.44 -10.49
CA GLY A 123 0.58 7.30 -11.88
C GLY A 123 -0.82 6.66 -11.96
N GLU A 124 -1.00 5.76 -12.92
CA GLU A 124 -2.26 5.03 -13.16
C GLU A 124 -2.41 3.74 -12.34
N SER A 125 -1.55 3.55 -11.33
CA SER A 125 -1.55 2.34 -10.52
C SER A 125 -2.84 2.17 -9.73
N THR A 126 -3.29 0.93 -9.58
CA THR A 126 -4.31 0.57 -8.59
C THR A 126 -3.72 0.66 -7.18
N LEU A 127 -4.43 1.32 -6.27
CA LEU A 127 -4.00 1.49 -4.88
C LEU A 127 -4.32 0.24 -4.04
N ILE A 128 -3.54 0.00 -3.00
CA ILE A 128 -3.80 -1.05 -2.00
C ILE A 128 -3.57 -0.45 -0.61
N ALA A 129 -4.55 -0.52 0.27
CA ALA A 129 -4.42 -0.09 1.66
C ALA A 129 -5.10 -1.07 2.62
N HIS A 130 -4.75 -0.99 3.89
CA HIS A 130 -5.40 -1.77 4.94
C HIS A 130 -6.55 -0.97 5.57
N ASN A 131 -7.77 -1.48 5.48
CA ASN A 131 -8.99 -0.75 5.84
C ASN A 131 -9.21 0.52 4.98
N GLY A 132 -8.60 0.57 3.80
CA GLY A 132 -8.58 1.75 2.94
C GLY A 132 -9.97 2.23 2.50
N LEU A 133 -10.91 1.30 2.29
CA LEU A 133 -12.31 1.63 1.97
C LEU A 133 -12.96 2.54 3.03
N ARG A 134 -12.62 2.34 4.29
CA ARG A 134 -13.22 3.06 5.41
C ARG A 134 -12.37 4.22 5.91
N PHE A 135 -11.08 4.22 5.59
CA PHE A 135 -10.14 5.19 6.14
C PHE A 135 -9.30 5.87 5.05
N ASP A 136 -8.20 5.32 4.62
CA ASP A 136 -7.20 6.00 3.78
C ASP A 136 -7.78 6.61 2.51
N SER A 137 -8.56 5.83 1.74
CA SER A 137 -9.17 6.30 0.49
C SER A 137 -10.14 7.46 0.71
N LYS A 138 -10.75 7.55 1.89
CA LYS A 138 -11.61 8.68 2.25
C LYS A 138 -10.81 9.96 2.51
N PHE A 139 -9.64 9.85 3.17
CA PHE A 139 -8.76 10.99 3.38
C PHE A 139 -8.19 11.53 2.06
N LEU A 140 -7.78 10.66 1.13
CA LEU A 140 -7.38 11.08 -0.22
C LEU A 140 -8.51 11.85 -0.91
N THR A 141 -9.71 11.26 -0.93
CA THR A 141 -10.90 11.86 -1.55
C THR A 141 -11.31 13.18 -0.89
N ALA A 142 -11.33 13.23 0.44
CA ALA A 142 -11.67 14.44 1.19
C ALA A 142 -10.65 15.56 0.96
N THR A 143 -9.35 15.24 0.85
CA THR A 143 -8.32 16.22 0.52
C THR A 143 -8.55 16.81 -0.87
N CYS A 144 -8.83 16.00 -1.88
CA CYS A 144 -9.16 16.49 -3.23
C CYS A 144 -10.36 17.44 -3.20
N ARG A 145 -11.44 17.06 -2.53
CA ARG A 145 -12.68 17.84 -2.45
C ARG A 145 -12.49 19.15 -1.68
N ARG A 146 -11.84 19.07 -0.51
CA ARG A 146 -11.60 20.22 0.38
C ARG A 146 -10.83 21.33 -0.30
N HIS A 147 -9.88 20.97 -1.15
CA HIS A 147 -9.00 21.92 -1.84
C HIS A 147 -9.38 22.18 -3.30
N GLY A 148 -10.54 21.65 -3.75
CA GLY A 148 -11.01 21.85 -5.13
C GLY A 148 -10.01 21.37 -6.19
N LEU A 149 -9.23 20.32 -5.89
CA LEU A 149 -8.25 19.81 -6.84
C LEU A 149 -8.95 19.14 -8.03
N PRO A 150 -8.51 19.41 -9.27
CA PRO A 150 -8.89 18.56 -10.39
C PRO A 150 -8.52 17.12 -10.06
N ALA A 151 -9.49 16.22 -10.07
CA ALA A 151 -9.27 14.86 -9.58
C ALA A 151 -9.80 13.81 -10.54
N ARG A 152 -9.16 12.65 -10.55
CA ARG A 152 -9.56 11.45 -11.28
C ARG A 152 -9.92 10.32 -10.31
N GLU A 153 -10.78 9.44 -10.74
CA GLU A 153 -11.05 8.20 -10.02
C GLU A 153 -9.90 7.21 -10.20
N VAL A 154 -9.53 6.57 -9.09
CA VAL A 154 -8.56 5.48 -9.09
C VAL A 154 -9.13 4.27 -8.38
N HIS A 155 -8.84 3.08 -8.90
CA HIS A 155 -9.20 1.85 -8.21
C HIS A 155 -8.34 1.67 -6.96
N SER A 156 -8.97 1.18 -5.89
CA SER A 156 -8.29 0.82 -4.65
C SER A 156 -8.79 -0.52 -4.13
N ILE A 157 -7.89 -1.33 -3.61
CA ILE A 157 -8.14 -2.63 -2.98
C ILE A 157 -7.98 -2.45 -1.47
N ASP A 158 -8.97 -2.92 -0.72
CA ASP A 158 -8.89 -3.01 0.73
C ASP A 158 -8.44 -4.43 1.12
N THR A 159 -7.28 -4.53 1.76
CA THR A 159 -6.71 -5.82 2.16
C THR A 159 -7.54 -6.57 3.20
N ILE A 160 -8.48 -5.91 3.88
CA ILE A 160 -9.48 -6.59 4.71
C ILE A 160 -10.33 -7.56 3.87
N HIS A 161 -10.61 -7.24 2.60
CA HIS A 161 -11.31 -8.18 1.71
C HIS A 161 -10.45 -9.42 1.46
N MET A 162 -9.18 -9.26 1.14
CA MET A 162 -8.24 -10.37 0.96
C MET A 162 -8.12 -11.22 2.24
N SER A 163 -8.01 -10.56 3.39
CA SER A 163 -7.98 -11.22 4.70
C SER A 163 -9.23 -12.06 4.97
N LYS A 164 -10.41 -11.52 4.63
CA LYS A 164 -11.69 -12.26 4.77
C LYS A 164 -11.81 -13.41 3.78
N MET A 165 -11.27 -13.28 2.57
CA MET A 165 -11.24 -14.38 1.59
C MET A 165 -10.35 -15.54 2.11
N LEU A 166 -9.22 -15.22 2.72
CA LEU A 166 -8.25 -16.22 3.18
C LEU A 166 -8.62 -16.85 4.52
N PHE A 167 -9.11 -16.05 5.48
CA PHE A 167 -9.32 -16.46 6.88
C PHE A 167 -10.80 -16.55 7.29
N GLY A 168 -11.71 -16.27 6.36
CA GLY A 168 -13.14 -16.30 6.60
C GLY A 168 -13.69 -15.01 7.24
N LYS A 169 -15.01 -15.00 7.45
CA LYS A 169 -15.76 -13.84 7.97
C LYS A 169 -16.32 -14.08 9.38
N THR A 170 -15.83 -15.07 10.09
CA THR A 170 -16.38 -15.48 11.38
C THR A 170 -16.30 -14.36 12.41
N ARG A 171 -17.35 -14.17 13.20
CA ARG A 171 -17.39 -13.18 14.28
C ARG A 171 -16.25 -13.47 15.27
N GLY A 172 -15.45 -12.45 15.60
CA GLY A 172 -14.25 -12.60 16.45
C GLY A 172 -12.95 -12.90 15.68
N THR A 173 -13.03 -13.16 14.37
CA THR A 173 -11.82 -13.24 13.54
C THR A 173 -11.34 -11.82 13.27
N GLY A 174 -10.34 -11.34 13.99
CA GLY A 174 -9.75 -10.03 13.75
C GLY A 174 -9.08 -9.98 12.36
N HIS A 175 -9.19 -8.82 11.71
CA HIS A 175 -8.58 -8.56 10.41
C HIS A 175 -7.72 -7.29 10.43
N SER A 176 -7.28 -6.83 11.62
CA SER A 176 -6.31 -5.74 11.73
C SER A 176 -4.96 -6.14 11.17
N LEU A 177 -4.10 -5.17 10.90
CA LEU A 177 -2.76 -5.44 10.40
C LEU A 177 -1.96 -6.32 11.39
N ASP A 178 -2.15 -6.14 12.71
CA ASP A 178 -1.53 -7.00 13.73
C ASP A 178 -2.01 -8.45 13.65
N HIS A 179 -3.30 -8.67 13.39
CA HIS A 179 -3.81 -10.01 13.15
C HIS A 179 -3.19 -10.65 11.90
N LEU A 180 -2.95 -9.86 10.86
CA LEU A 180 -2.26 -10.33 9.64
C LEU A 180 -0.80 -10.67 9.93
N VAL A 181 -0.08 -9.83 10.68
CA VAL A 181 1.29 -10.10 11.13
C VAL A 181 1.36 -11.47 11.82
N ALA A 182 0.49 -11.69 12.82
CA ALA A 182 0.48 -12.95 13.56
C ALA A 182 0.13 -14.16 12.69
N ARG A 183 -0.93 -14.09 11.87
CA ARG A 183 -1.42 -15.22 11.06
C ARG A 183 -0.52 -15.58 9.90
N LEU A 184 0.08 -14.58 9.28
CA LEU A 184 1.01 -14.76 8.17
C LEU A 184 2.44 -15.02 8.64
N ARG A 185 2.69 -14.87 9.96
CA ARG A 185 4.01 -14.98 10.59
C ARG A 185 5.02 -14.03 9.96
N ILE A 186 4.60 -12.76 9.82
CA ILE A 186 5.47 -11.72 9.28
C ILE A 186 6.49 -11.36 10.35
N ASP A 187 7.77 -11.39 9.97
CA ASP A 187 8.82 -10.83 10.81
C ASP A 187 8.72 -9.30 10.76
N SER A 188 8.34 -8.71 11.87
CA SER A 188 8.20 -7.26 12.03
C SER A 188 9.27 -6.69 12.99
N GLN A 189 10.30 -7.47 13.32
CA GLN A 189 11.36 -7.01 14.22
C GLN A 189 12.08 -5.80 13.63
N GLY A 190 12.19 -4.74 14.41
CA GLY A 190 12.84 -3.49 13.99
C GLY A 190 11.99 -2.57 13.13
N ILE A 191 10.76 -2.97 12.73
CA ILE A 191 9.84 -2.12 11.96
C ILE A 191 8.96 -1.37 12.96
N ARG A 192 8.96 -0.03 12.85
CA ARG A 192 8.14 0.83 13.69
C ARG A 192 6.70 0.80 13.23
N ARG A 193 5.78 0.40 14.13
CA ARG A 193 4.34 0.48 13.93
C ARG A 193 3.84 1.90 14.16
N HIS A 194 2.72 2.25 13.51
CA HIS A 194 2.13 3.59 13.54
C HIS A 194 3.13 4.67 13.06
N ASP A 195 3.93 4.32 12.10
CA ASP A 195 4.67 5.18 11.17
C ASP A 195 4.33 4.66 9.79
N ALA A 196 3.76 5.48 8.93
CA ALA A 196 3.24 5.04 7.63
C ALA A 196 4.28 4.24 6.81
N ARG A 197 5.58 4.54 6.95
CA ARG A 197 6.66 3.80 6.26
C ARG A 197 6.77 2.36 6.76
N GLY A 198 6.75 2.17 8.08
CA GLY A 198 6.80 0.84 8.69
C GLY A 198 5.52 0.06 8.41
N ASP A 199 4.37 0.71 8.47
CA ASP A 199 3.09 0.07 8.19
C ASP A 199 2.94 -0.32 6.72
N VAL A 200 3.46 0.46 5.77
CA VAL A 200 3.55 0.08 4.34
C VAL A 200 4.44 -1.13 4.13
N GLU A 201 5.56 -1.22 4.81
CA GLU A 201 6.46 -2.39 4.70
C GLU A 201 5.77 -3.67 5.20
N ILE A 202 5.15 -3.61 6.38
CA ILE A 202 4.40 -4.74 6.95
C ILE A 202 3.20 -5.09 6.06
N LEU A 203 2.46 -4.09 5.60
CA LEU A 203 1.33 -4.28 4.69
C LEU A 203 1.78 -4.93 3.38
N GLY A 204 2.95 -4.54 2.88
CA GLY A 204 3.55 -5.16 1.71
C GLY A 204 3.78 -6.66 1.89
N TYR A 205 4.39 -7.07 3.00
CA TYR A 205 4.56 -8.49 3.32
C TYR A 205 3.22 -9.21 3.49
N ALA A 206 2.23 -8.54 4.09
CA ALA A 206 0.89 -9.11 4.24
C ALA A 206 0.20 -9.31 2.88
N VAL A 207 0.31 -8.33 1.97
CA VAL A 207 -0.24 -8.42 0.60
C VAL A 207 0.39 -9.58 -0.14
N VAL A 208 1.72 -9.70 -0.16
CA VAL A 208 2.43 -10.84 -0.78
C VAL A 208 1.98 -12.16 -0.18
N GLY A 209 1.94 -12.26 1.15
CA GLY A 209 1.56 -13.50 1.83
C GLY A 209 0.10 -13.93 1.56
N MET A 210 -0.83 -12.98 1.48
CA MET A 210 -2.23 -13.26 1.13
C MET A 210 -2.39 -13.56 -0.35
N TRP A 211 -1.73 -12.79 -1.22
CA TRP A 211 -1.76 -12.98 -2.67
C TRP A 211 -1.36 -14.40 -3.06
N GLN A 212 -0.26 -14.90 -2.47
CA GLN A 212 0.23 -16.26 -2.71
C GLN A 212 -0.72 -17.34 -2.21
N ARG A 213 -1.19 -17.20 -0.96
CA ARG A 213 -2.07 -18.21 -0.34
C ARG A 213 -3.45 -18.28 -0.99
N LEU A 214 -3.93 -17.17 -1.54
CA LEU A 214 -5.17 -17.11 -2.32
C LEU A 214 -4.99 -17.57 -3.77
N GLY A 215 -3.75 -17.72 -4.24
CA GLY A 215 -3.48 -18.07 -5.63
C GLY A 215 -3.97 -17.00 -6.62
N LEU A 216 -3.93 -15.72 -6.21
CA LEU A 216 -4.40 -14.63 -7.05
C LEU A 216 -3.45 -14.42 -8.24
N ASP A 217 -4.02 -13.98 -9.36
CA ASP A 217 -3.23 -13.50 -10.50
C ASP A 217 -2.60 -12.12 -10.24
N CYS A 218 -1.79 -11.65 -11.17
CA CYS A 218 -1.11 -10.36 -11.04
C CYS A 218 -2.04 -9.15 -11.12
N ALA A 219 -3.29 -9.34 -11.56
CA ALA A 219 -4.30 -8.30 -11.64
C ALA A 219 -5.24 -8.28 -10.42
N PHE A 220 -5.02 -9.14 -9.41
CA PHE A 220 -5.91 -9.29 -8.25
C PHE A 220 -7.38 -9.55 -8.66
N ASN A 221 -7.60 -10.32 -9.73
CA ASN A 221 -8.94 -10.67 -10.17
C ASN A 221 -9.69 -11.42 -9.06
N GLY A 222 -10.97 -11.05 -8.87
CA GLY A 222 -11.81 -11.59 -7.80
C GLY A 222 -11.69 -10.88 -6.45
N VAL A 223 -10.73 -9.95 -6.28
CA VAL A 223 -10.66 -9.08 -5.09
C VAL A 223 -11.52 -7.83 -5.33
N PRO A 224 -12.49 -7.51 -4.44
CA PRO A 224 -13.32 -6.32 -4.58
C PRO A 224 -12.48 -5.04 -4.63
N ARG A 225 -12.82 -4.14 -5.56
CA ARG A 225 -12.23 -2.81 -5.69
C ARG A 225 -13.26 -1.74 -5.32
N HIS A 226 -12.80 -0.63 -4.82
CA HIS A 226 -13.58 0.59 -4.63
C HIS A 226 -12.87 1.76 -5.31
N LEU A 227 -13.54 2.90 -5.39
CA LEU A 227 -12.99 4.11 -5.99
C LEU A 227 -12.50 5.07 -4.90
N ALA A 228 -11.36 5.68 -5.15
CA ALA A 228 -10.84 6.84 -4.43
C ALA A 228 -10.57 7.96 -5.44
N LEU A 229 -10.35 9.17 -4.97
CA LEU A 229 -9.91 10.29 -5.81
C LEU A 229 -8.43 10.57 -5.58
N LEU A 230 -7.71 10.76 -6.67
CA LEU A 230 -6.37 11.37 -6.69
C LEU A 230 -6.38 12.59 -7.59
N PRO A 231 -5.52 13.58 -7.33
CA PRO A 231 -5.33 14.70 -8.27
C PRO A 231 -5.05 14.21 -9.69
N SER A 232 -5.70 14.85 -10.66
CA SER A 232 -5.36 14.67 -12.06
C SER A 232 -3.99 15.24 -12.33
N GLN A 233 -3.20 14.57 -13.14
CA GLN A 233 -1.96 15.13 -13.65
C GLN A 233 -2.34 16.27 -14.62
N LEU A 234 -1.86 17.47 -14.35
CA LEU A 234 -1.95 18.61 -15.27
C LEU A 234 -0.87 18.49 -16.35
#